data_5b98dd1681d3964f88b9a89c23a6eb61
#
_entry.id   5b98dd1681d3964f88b9a89c23a6eb61
#
_cell.length_a   1.000
_cell.length_b   1.000
_cell.length_c   1.000
_cell.angle_alpha   90.00
_cell.angle_beta   90.00
_cell.angle_gamma   90.00
#
_symmetry.space_group_name_H-M   'P 1'
#
loop_
_entity.id
_entity.type
_entity.pdbx_description
1 polymer ?
#
loop_
_entity_poly.entity_id
_entity_poly.type
_entity_poly.pdbx_seq_one_letter_code
_entity_poly.pdbx_strand_id
1 'polypeptide(L)'
;MCEMAEDLQRVFLWGAPRSMSTAFLKCLSYVDGIQIVNQPYASAHFVGPFAERSLPNPNDQISRKIVAEYDRVRNECERSDVRGIAPSVMTHQWIRDHLLEAPYPDKKVLLCRDQAQYLHGRYDILPQGFKYSFLIRHPCKLFLSLKKYLTATFGDFPDLRALPPLAVPSGYGIKELFDLVEYVRENIDPQPTIVDADDLLQDPAGILAAYCARMGMPYSSKLLSWEAGDDITSSWIMSREVSVSSSSQGFYKRAFESQRFEKPTPVPDLGSLPEDVRECAQFSMEYYQSLYSQRITPSTN
;
A
#
# COMPACT_ATOMS: atom_id res chain seq x y z
N MET A 1 -10.94 -38.93 -11.96
CA MET A 1 -11.70 -37.72 -11.58
C MET A 1 -10.72 -36.56 -11.74
N CYS A 2 -10.97 -35.68 -12.70
CA CYS A 2 -10.16 -34.49 -12.85
C CYS A 2 -10.56 -33.59 -11.68
N GLU A 3 -9.67 -33.36 -10.70
CA GLU A 3 -9.86 -32.30 -9.71
C GLU A 3 -9.99 -31.03 -10.51
N MET A 4 -11.17 -30.40 -10.45
CA MET A 4 -11.35 -29.06 -10.99
C MET A 4 -10.36 -28.18 -10.22
N ALA A 5 -9.40 -27.59 -10.91
CA ALA A 5 -8.51 -26.62 -10.32
C ALA A 5 -9.40 -25.54 -9.68
N GLU A 6 -9.30 -25.37 -8.36
CA GLU A 6 -9.98 -24.25 -7.68
C GLU A 6 -9.57 -22.97 -8.39
N ASP A 7 -10.53 -22.16 -8.82
CA ASP A 7 -10.25 -20.91 -9.51
C ASP A 7 -9.41 -20.01 -8.61
N LEU A 8 -8.28 -19.50 -9.12
CA LEU A 8 -7.37 -18.61 -8.41
C LEU A 8 -8.13 -17.36 -7.95
N GLN A 9 -8.27 -17.20 -6.63
CA GLN A 9 -8.88 -16.00 -6.05
C GLN A 9 -7.94 -14.81 -6.20
N ARG A 10 -8.34 -13.78 -6.93
CA ARG A 10 -7.56 -12.55 -7.13
C ARG A 10 -8.07 -11.42 -6.24
N VAL A 11 -7.20 -10.86 -5.43
CA VAL A 11 -7.51 -9.78 -4.47
C VAL A 11 -6.56 -8.62 -4.67
N PHE A 12 -7.10 -7.42 -4.72
CA PHE A 12 -6.31 -6.19 -4.74
C PHE A 12 -6.55 -5.38 -3.47
N LEU A 13 -5.48 -5.13 -2.72
CA LEU A 13 -5.49 -4.28 -1.54
C LEU A 13 -4.91 -2.91 -1.87
N TRP A 14 -5.76 -1.91 -1.92
CA TRP A 14 -5.38 -0.51 -2.08
C TRP A 14 -5.24 0.20 -0.75
N GLY A 15 -4.33 1.16 -0.65
CA GLY A 15 -4.18 1.96 0.55
C GLY A 15 -3.58 3.33 0.26
N ALA A 16 -3.56 4.19 1.28
CA ALA A 16 -2.76 5.40 1.29
C ALA A 16 -1.36 5.12 1.85
N PRO A 17 -0.36 5.98 1.62
CA PRO A 17 0.92 5.89 2.29
C PRO A 17 0.74 5.86 3.81
N ARG A 18 1.56 5.07 4.52
CA ARG A 18 1.54 4.98 5.99
C ARG A 18 0.24 4.44 6.62
N SER A 19 -0.59 3.75 5.85
CA SER A 19 -1.83 3.10 6.33
C SER A 19 -1.61 1.77 7.05
N MET A 20 -0.36 1.39 7.39
CA MET A 20 -0.01 0.10 8.01
C MET A 20 -0.09 -1.11 7.06
N SER A 21 -0.21 -0.89 5.77
CA SER A 21 -0.41 -1.94 4.78
C SER A 21 0.72 -3.00 4.75
N THR A 22 1.96 -2.66 5.13
CA THR A 22 3.07 -3.63 5.18
C THR A 22 2.88 -4.67 6.29
N ALA A 23 2.44 -4.27 7.48
CA ALA A 23 2.12 -5.22 8.56
C ALA A 23 0.92 -6.10 8.19
N PHE A 24 -0.09 -5.50 7.55
CA PHE A 24 -1.24 -6.25 7.04
C PHE A 24 -0.83 -7.26 5.96
N LEU A 25 0.02 -6.85 5.02
CA LEU A 25 0.53 -7.75 3.99
C LEU A 25 1.38 -8.89 4.58
N LYS A 26 2.22 -8.58 5.58
CA LYS A 26 3.01 -9.58 6.31
C LYS A 26 2.10 -10.61 6.99
N CYS A 27 1.04 -10.17 7.66
CA CYS A 27 0.02 -11.04 8.23
C CYS A 27 -0.62 -11.93 7.15
N LEU A 28 -1.10 -11.34 6.06
CA LEU A 28 -1.76 -12.09 4.98
C LEU A 28 -0.83 -13.04 4.23
N SER A 29 0.50 -12.89 4.34
CA SER A 29 1.46 -13.83 3.79
C SER A 29 1.35 -15.24 4.37
N TYR A 30 0.69 -15.40 5.51
CA TYR A 30 0.45 -16.69 6.16
C TYR A 30 -0.87 -17.36 5.72
N VAL A 31 -1.58 -16.80 4.75
CA VAL A 31 -2.71 -17.47 4.09
C VAL A 31 -2.18 -18.63 3.25
N ASP A 32 -2.74 -19.81 3.45
CA ASP A 32 -2.29 -21.01 2.75
C ASP A 32 -2.50 -20.87 1.23
N GLY A 33 -1.46 -21.13 0.44
CA GLY A 33 -1.48 -21.05 -1.02
C GLY A 33 -1.50 -19.65 -1.60
N ILE A 34 -1.09 -18.61 -0.83
CA ILE A 34 -1.03 -17.23 -1.32
C ILE A 34 0.22 -16.97 -2.16
N GLN A 35 0.06 -16.12 -3.17
CA GLN A 35 1.12 -15.37 -3.83
C GLN A 35 0.90 -13.89 -3.61
N ILE A 36 1.93 -13.16 -3.19
CA ILE A 36 1.86 -11.72 -2.99
C ILE A 36 2.62 -11.00 -4.10
N VAL A 37 2.01 -9.95 -4.64
CA VAL A 37 2.63 -8.95 -5.53
C VAL A 37 2.57 -7.61 -4.81
N ASN A 38 3.74 -7.01 -4.53
CA ASN A 38 3.82 -5.79 -3.73
C ASN A 38 4.28 -4.58 -4.55
N GLN A 39 3.44 -3.57 -4.62
CA GLN A 39 3.68 -2.22 -5.18
C GLN A 39 4.12 -2.16 -6.65
N PRO A 40 3.47 -2.89 -7.58
CA PRO A 40 3.87 -2.84 -8.98
C PRO A 40 3.64 -1.47 -9.63
N TYR A 41 2.53 -0.78 -9.35
CA TYR A 41 2.23 0.54 -9.91
C TYR A 41 3.10 1.64 -9.31
N ALA A 42 3.35 1.59 -7.99
CA ALA A 42 4.31 2.48 -7.33
C ALA A 42 5.69 2.38 -7.98
N SER A 43 6.17 1.16 -8.22
CA SER A 43 7.46 0.94 -8.87
C SER A 43 7.49 1.42 -10.31
N ALA A 44 6.41 1.23 -11.08
CA ALA A 44 6.29 1.80 -12.42
C ALA A 44 6.38 3.34 -12.40
N HIS A 45 5.74 3.96 -11.40
CA HIS A 45 5.77 5.42 -11.21
C HIS A 45 7.18 5.93 -10.88
N PHE A 46 7.89 5.31 -9.93
CA PHE A 46 9.19 5.82 -9.46
C PHE A 46 10.36 5.49 -10.38
N VAL A 47 10.41 4.27 -10.89
CA VAL A 47 11.60 3.76 -11.59
C VAL A 47 11.31 3.14 -12.94
N GLY A 48 10.05 2.97 -13.32
CA GLY A 48 9.65 2.40 -14.60
C GLY A 48 10.17 3.18 -15.82
N PRO A 49 10.08 2.61 -17.02
CA PRO A 49 10.61 3.25 -18.24
C PRO A 49 9.91 4.57 -18.57
N PHE A 50 8.68 4.77 -18.10
CA PHE A 50 7.90 6.00 -18.33
C PHE A 50 7.77 6.86 -17.07
N ALA A 51 8.59 6.62 -16.04
CA ALA A 51 8.60 7.42 -14.83
C ALA A 51 8.87 8.90 -15.15
N GLU A 52 7.99 9.78 -14.68
CA GLU A 52 8.16 11.22 -14.85
C GLU A 52 9.33 11.72 -14.00
N ARG A 53 10.17 12.60 -14.57
CA ARG A 53 11.38 13.11 -13.93
C ARG A 53 11.49 14.61 -13.97
N SER A 54 10.50 15.28 -14.55
CA SER A 54 10.47 16.73 -14.61
C SER A 54 10.17 17.28 -13.22
N LEU A 55 11.07 18.13 -12.72
CA LEU A 55 10.81 18.90 -11.51
C LEU A 55 9.87 20.06 -11.87
N PRO A 56 8.74 20.20 -11.17
CA PRO A 56 7.87 21.37 -11.32
C PRO A 56 8.62 22.67 -11.04
N ASN A 57 9.56 22.64 -10.11
CA ASN A 57 10.45 23.77 -9.78
C ASN A 57 11.88 23.26 -9.54
N PRO A 58 12.79 23.37 -10.52
CA PRO A 58 14.18 22.92 -10.40
C PRO A 58 14.99 23.73 -9.35
N ASN A 59 14.48 24.87 -8.89
CA ASN A 59 15.13 25.68 -7.87
C ASN A 59 14.72 25.30 -6.44
N ASP A 60 13.68 24.48 -6.29
CA ASP A 60 13.25 24.01 -4.97
C ASP A 60 14.21 22.96 -4.42
N GLN A 61 14.78 23.24 -3.24
CA GLN A 61 15.75 22.37 -2.58
C GLN A 61 15.16 20.99 -2.20
N ILE A 62 13.88 20.96 -1.82
CA ILE A 62 13.18 19.71 -1.42
C ILE A 62 12.98 18.82 -2.63
N SER A 63 12.46 19.39 -3.73
CA SER A 63 12.27 18.67 -4.99
C SER A 63 13.59 18.09 -5.51
N ARG A 64 14.69 18.83 -5.42
CA ARG A 64 16.03 18.32 -5.79
C ARG A 64 16.48 17.15 -4.93
N LYS A 65 16.28 17.21 -3.60
CA LYS A 65 16.64 16.10 -2.70
C LYS A 65 15.82 14.84 -3.01
N ILE A 66 14.53 14.99 -3.28
CA ILE A 66 13.64 13.87 -3.62
C ILE A 66 14.06 13.22 -4.93
N VAL A 67 14.32 14.02 -5.98
CA VAL A 67 14.77 13.49 -7.27
C VAL A 67 16.14 12.83 -7.15
N ALA A 68 17.08 13.44 -6.41
CA ALA A 68 18.38 12.84 -6.18
C ALA A 68 18.26 11.45 -5.50
N GLU A 69 17.33 11.29 -4.57
CA GLU A 69 17.05 10.00 -3.93
C GLU A 69 16.43 9.00 -4.92
N TYR A 70 15.50 9.43 -5.77
CA TYR A 70 14.94 8.56 -6.82
C TYR A 70 16.00 8.11 -7.82
N ASP A 71 16.91 9.01 -8.23
CA ASP A 71 18.02 8.68 -9.11
C ASP A 71 19.01 7.70 -8.43
N ARG A 72 19.28 7.88 -7.13
CA ARG A 72 20.09 6.95 -6.34
C ARG A 72 19.46 5.56 -6.31
N VAL A 73 18.20 5.47 -5.92
CA VAL A 73 17.46 4.20 -5.86
C VAL A 73 17.44 3.53 -7.24
N ARG A 74 17.17 4.29 -8.28
CA ARG A 74 17.15 3.78 -9.65
C ARG A 74 18.50 3.22 -10.08
N ASN A 75 19.59 3.95 -9.85
CA ASN A 75 20.94 3.50 -10.19
C ASN A 75 21.31 2.21 -9.43
N GLU A 76 20.86 2.09 -8.18
CA GLU A 76 21.04 0.88 -7.39
C GLU A 76 20.22 -0.29 -7.94
N CYS A 77 19.02 -0.04 -8.45
CA CYS A 77 18.15 -1.05 -9.07
C CYS A 77 18.73 -1.65 -10.37
N GLU A 78 19.66 -0.97 -11.05
CA GLU A 78 20.30 -1.51 -12.25
C GLU A 78 21.33 -2.63 -11.91
N ARG A 79 21.75 -2.75 -10.67
CA ARG A 79 22.64 -3.81 -10.23
C ARG A 79 21.99 -5.17 -10.34
N SER A 80 22.70 -6.16 -10.89
CA SER A 80 22.19 -7.51 -11.12
C SER A 80 22.01 -8.34 -9.85
N ASP A 81 22.71 -7.97 -8.76
CA ASP A 81 22.65 -8.65 -7.45
C ASP A 81 21.45 -8.19 -6.60
N VAL A 82 20.75 -7.11 -6.98
CA VAL A 82 19.54 -6.66 -6.31
C VAL A 82 18.36 -7.56 -6.71
N ARG A 83 17.72 -8.13 -5.70
CA ARG A 83 16.57 -9.01 -5.90
C ARG A 83 15.34 -8.24 -6.39
N GLY A 84 14.57 -8.85 -7.28
CA GLY A 84 13.29 -8.33 -7.77
C GLY A 84 13.29 -8.07 -9.27
N ILE A 85 12.15 -7.55 -9.73
CA ILE A 85 11.91 -7.26 -11.14
C ILE A 85 12.67 -5.99 -11.52
N ALA A 86 13.34 -6.03 -12.66
CA ALA A 86 14.10 -4.89 -13.17
C ALA A 86 13.19 -3.71 -13.55
N PRO A 87 13.60 -2.46 -13.28
CA PRO A 87 12.82 -1.28 -13.62
C PRO A 87 12.44 -1.18 -15.10
N SER A 88 13.30 -1.63 -15.99
CA SER A 88 13.15 -1.52 -17.45
C SER A 88 11.90 -2.19 -18.02
N VAL A 89 11.33 -3.19 -17.31
CA VAL A 89 10.11 -3.88 -17.75
C VAL A 89 8.83 -3.37 -17.06
N MET A 90 8.93 -2.54 -16.03
CA MET A 90 7.82 -2.10 -15.19
C MET A 90 6.94 -1.06 -15.91
N THR A 91 6.20 -1.52 -16.93
CA THR A 91 5.12 -0.75 -17.57
C THR A 91 3.76 -1.25 -17.08
N HIS A 92 2.70 -0.43 -17.16
CA HIS A 92 1.35 -0.85 -16.77
C HIS A 92 0.88 -2.09 -17.55
N GLN A 93 1.20 -2.14 -18.86
CA GLN A 93 0.88 -3.30 -19.70
C GLN A 93 1.61 -4.57 -19.22
N TRP A 94 2.93 -4.47 -18.99
CA TRP A 94 3.73 -5.61 -18.53
C TRP A 94 3.27 -6.10 -17.15
N ILE A 95 2.97 -5.18 -16.22
CA ILE A 95 2.44 -5.49 -14.88
C ILE A 95 1.14 -6.29 -15.01
N ARG A 96 0.21 -5.82 -15.84
CA ARG A 96 -1.05 -6.52 -16.07
C ARG A 96 -0.81 -7.93 -16.60
N ASP A 97 -0.09 -8.06 -17.70
CA ASP A 97 0.04 -9.31 -18.44
C ASP A 97 0.90 -10.34 -17.70
N HIS A 98 1.94 -9.92 -16.97
CA HIS A 98 2.94 -10.82 -16.37
C HIS A 98 2.81 -10.97 -14.85
N LEU A 99 2.09 -10.09 -14.16
CA LEU A 99 1.91 -10.16 -12.72
C LEU A 99 0.44 -10.34 -12.32
N LEU A 100 -0.47 -9.55 -12.87
CA LEU A 100 -1.83 -9.47 -12.34
C LEU A 100 -2.77 -10.48 -13.02
N GLU A 101 -2.67 -10.65 -14.32
CA GLU A 101 -3.49 -11.57 -15.12
C GLU A 101 -2.75 -12.88 -15.44
N ALA A 102 -1.49 -13.00 -15.05
CA ALA A 102 -0.70 -14.21 -15.21
C ALA A 102 -1.31 -15.42 -14.48
N PRO A 103 -1.07 -16.65 -14.97
CA PRO A 103 -1.46 -17.85 -14.26
C PRO A 103 -0.52 -18.12 -13.07
N TYR A 104 -1.08 -18.65 -11.98
CA TYR A 104 -0.35 -19.09 -10.78
C TYR A 104 -0.86 -20.51 -10.40
N PRO A 105 -0.46 -21.57 -11.13
CA PRO A 105 -1.10 -22.88 -11.07
C PRO A 105 -1.03 -23.54 -9.68
N ASP A 106 0.01 -23.23 -8.89
CA ASP A 106 0.22 -23.80 -7.55
C ASP A 106 -0.30 -22.88 -6.43
N LYS A 107 -1.08 -21.85 -6.78
CA LYS A 107 -1.59 -20.86 -5.81
C LYS A 107 -3.10 -20.85 -5.79
N LYS A 108 -3.65 -20.62 -4.60
CA LYS A 108 -5.09 -20.47 -4.38
C LYS A 108 -5.51 -19.00 -4.35
N VAL A 109 -4.60 -18.13 -3.94
CA VAL A 109 -4.85 -16.70 -3.79
C VAL A 109 -3.70 -15.90 -4.41
N LEU A 110 -4.03 -14.93 -5.27
CA LEU A 110 -3.14 -13.86 -5.69
C LEU A 110 -3.56 -12.58 -4.97
N LEU A 111 -2.71 -12.06 -4.11
CA LEU A 111 -2.93 -10.78 -3.44
C LEU A 111 -1.96 -9.74 -3.98
N CYS A 112 -2.47 -8.73 -4.66
CA CYS A 112 -1.71 -7.55 -5.03
C CYS A 112 -1.97 -6.41 -4.04
N ARG A 113 -0.93 -5.67 -3.67
CA ARG A 113 -1.03 -4.48 -2.83
C ARG A 113 -0.36 -3.29 -3.49
N ASP A 114 -1.08 -2.16 -3.55
CA ASP A 114 -0.51 -0.90 -4.02
C ASP A 114 -1.17 0.33 -3.36
N GLN A 115 -0.82 1.52 -3.82
CA GLN A 115 -1.35 2.79 -3.36
C GLN A 115 -2.12 3.47 -4.50
N ALA A 116 -3.35 3.91 -4.21
CA ALA A 116 -4.28 4.45 -5.21
C ALA A 116 -3.73 5.67 -5.96
N GLN A 117 -2.90 6.46 -5.32
CA GLN A 117 -2.31 7.68 -5.90
C GLN A 117 -1.46 7.42 -7.15
N TYR A 118 -0.87 6.22 -7.30
CA TYR A 118 -0.04 5.88 -8.46
C TYR A 118 -0.83 5.44 -9.68
N LEU A 119 -2.15 5.38 -9.58
CA LEU A 119 -3.04 5.25 -10.73
C LEU A 119 -3.22 6.59 -11.47
N HIS A 120 -2.99 7.72 -10.81
CA HIS A 120 -3.19 9.06 -11.39
C HIS A 120 -4.58 9.25 -12.04
N GLY A 121 -5.62 8.66 -11.45
CA GLY A 121 -6.99 8.66 -11.99
C GLY A 121 -7.20 7.76 -13.22
N ARG A 122 -6.19 7.01 -13.62
CA ARG A 122 -6.27 6.08 -14.76
C ARG A 122 -6.84 4.74 -14.34
N TYR A 123 -8.14 4.67 -14.19
CA TYR A 123 -8.81 3.43 -13.77
C TYR A 123 -8.96 2.41 -14.90
N ASP A 124 -8.67 2.81 -16.14
CA ASP A 124 -8.57 1.94 -17.32
C ASP A 124 -7.46 0.87 -17.23
N ILE A 125 -6.47 1.09 -16.34
CA ILE A 125 -5.38 0.15 -16.12
C ILE A 125 -5.64 -0.86 -15.00
N LEU A 126 -6.79 -0.80 -14.34
CA LEU A 126 -7.16 -1.76 -13.30
C LEU A 126 -7.32 -3.16 -13.91
N PRO A 127 -6.77 -4.22 -13.27
CA PRO A 127 -6.86 -5.58 -13.79
C PRO A 127 -8.27 -6.15 -13.65
N GLN A 128 -8.64 -7.04 -14.58
CA GLN A 128 -9.93 -7.71 -14.59
C GLN A 128 -9.95 -8.91 -13.60
N GLY A 129 -11.13 -9.24 -13.10
CA GLY A 129 -11.33 -10.43 -12.26
C GLY A 129 -10.78 -10.33 -10.83
N PHE A 130 -10.44 -9.13 -10.36
CA PHE A 130 -10.03 -8.89 -8.98
C PHE A 130 -11.20 -8.48 -8.09
N LYS A 131 -11.20 -8.97 -6.84
CA LYS A 131 -11.93 -8.35 -5.74
C LYS A 131 -11.08 -7.21 -5.16
N TYR A 132 -11.67 -6.03 -5.03
CA TYR A 132 -10.98 -4.86 -4.54
C TYR A 132 -11.25 -4.64 -3.05
N SER A 133 -10.18 -4.35 -2.31
CA SER A 133 -10.25 -3.98 -0.90
C SER A 133 -9.41 -2.74 -0.62
N PHE A 134 -9.75 -2.02 0.45
CA PHE A 134 -9.18 -0.71 0.75
C PHE A 134 -8.81 -0.62 2.21
N LEU A 135 -7.58 -0.19 2.48
CA LEU A 135 -7.07 0.00 3.82
C LEU A 135 -6.94 1.49 4.12
N ILE A 136 -7.75 1.95 5.06
CA ILE A 136 -7.76 3.34 5.52
C ILE A 136 -7.08 3.47 6.89
N ARG A 137 -6.68 4.67 7.22
CA ARG A 137 -6.14 5.03 8.55
C ARG A 137 -6.49 6.47 8.89
N HIS A 138 -6.74 6.72 10.18
CA HIS A 138 -7.06 8.05 10.68
C HIS A 138 -6.02 9.10 10.23
N PRO A 139 -6.43 10.22 9.58
CA PRO A 139 -5.53 11.18 8.95
C PRO A 139 -4.46 11.74 9.90
N CYS A 140 -4.81 12.07 11.15
CA CYS A 140 -3.83 12.56 12.14
C CYS A 140 -2.67 11.57 12.36
N LYS A 141 -2.97 10.27 12.43
CA LYS A 141 -1.94 9.22 12.58
C LYS A 141 -1.13 9.02 11.32
N LEU A 142 -1.80 9.06 10.16
CA LEU A 142 -1.19 8.87 8.86
C LEU A 142 -0.16 9.97 8.59
N PHE A 143 -0.57 11.25 8.65
CA PHE A 143 0.32 12.37 8.32
C PHE A 143 1.42 12.59 9.35
N LEU A 144 1.14 12.35 10.63
CA LEU A 144 2.20 12.36 11.64
C LEU A 144 3.27 11.29 11.39
N SER A 145 2.83 10.10 10.94
CA SER A 145 3.75 9.01 10.54
C SER A 145 4.51 9.35 9.26
N LEU A 146 3.86 10.01 8.30
CA LEU A 146 4.50 10.46 7.06
C LEU A 146 5.56 11.52 7.35
N LYS A 147 5.24 12.54 8.16
CA LYS A 147 6.19 13.59 8.58
C LYS A 147 7.43 12.99 9.23
N LYS A 148 7.23 12.08 10.21
CA LYS A 148 8.35 11.40 10.89
C LYS A 148 9.23 10.62 9.90
N TYR A 149 8.62 9.92 8.95
CA TYR A 149 9.34 9.17 7.92
C TYR A 149 10.17 10.10 7.03
N LEU A 150 9.57 11.15 6.49
CA LEU A 150 10.25 12.10 5.61
C LEU A 150 11.40 12.82 6.33
N THR A 151 11.18 13.21 7.59
CA THR A 151 12.24 13.82 8.40
C THR A 151 13.40 12.85 8.64
N ALA A 152 13.12 11.58 8.89
CA ALA A 152 14.17 10.57 9.06
C ALA A 152 14.95 10.28 7.76
N THR A 153 14.27 10.35 6.60
CA THR A 153 14.89 10.05 5.30
C THR A 153 15.67 11.23 4.71
N PHE A 154 15.09 12.43 4.79
CA PHE A 154 15.63 13.62 4.11
C PHE A 154 16.25 14.65 5.05
N GLY A 155 16.28 14.38 6.36
CA GLY A 155 16.70 15.32 7.38
C GLY A 155 15.56 16.27 7.75
N ASP A 156 15.89 17.50 8.16
CA ASP A 156 14.87 18.48 8.54
C ASP A 156 13.94 18.78 7.36
N PHE A 157 12.71 18.27 7.47
CA PHE A 157 11.70 18.36 6.42
C PHE A 157 10.65 19.39 6.85
N PRO A 158 10.65 20.58 6.23
CA PRO A 158 9.94 21.73 6.79
C PRO A 158 8.42 21.62 6.70
N ASP A 159 7.88 21.13 5.57
CA ASP A 159 6.43 21.25 5.31
C ASP A 159 5.93 20.14 4.36
N LEU A 160 4.91 19.40 4.78
CA LEU A 160 4.27 18.38 3.94
C LEU A 160 3.56 18.98 2.73
N ARG A 161 3.08 20.22 2.82
CA ARG A 161 2.38 20.93 1.74
C ARG A 161 3.32 21.37 0.62
N ALA A 162 4.63 21.43 0.92
CA ALA A 162 5.67 21.77 -0.05
C ALA A 162 6.18 20.54 -0.84
N LEU A 163 5.64 19.36 -0.60
CA LEU A 163 6.00 18.16 -1.36
C LEU A 163 5.58 18.31 -2.83
N PRO A 164 6.47 17.98 -3.79
CA PRO A 164 6.10 18.02 -5.19
C PRO A 164 5.05 16.94 -5.49
N PRO A 165 4.13 17.17 -6.46
CA PRO A 165 3.11 16.20 -6.86
C PRO A 165 3.67 14.83 -7.26
N LEU A 166 4.92 14.77 -7.71
CA LEU A 166 5.65 13.53 -7.98
C LEU A 166 5.80 12.66 -6.72
N ALA A 167 5.98 13.28 -5.55
CA ALA A 167 6.16 12.55 -4.28
C ALA A 167 4.82 12.32 -3.55
N VAL A 168 3.98 13.35 -3.51
CA VAL A 168 2.65 13.29 -2.89
C VAL A 168 1.67 14.07 -3.76
N PRO A 169 0.61 13.44 -4.25
CA PRO A 169 -0.41 14.10 -5.05
C PRO A 169 -1.21 15.10 -4.23
N SER A 170 -1.96 15.96 -4.91
CA SER A 170 -2.75 17.04 -4.30
C SER A 170 -3.83 16.55 -3.33
N GLY A 171 -4.27 15.30 -3.44
CA GLY A 171 -5.23 14.65 -2.55
C GLY A 171 -4.56 13.91 -1.38
N TYR A 172 -3.25 14.03 -1.23
CA TYR A 172 -2.45 13.45 -0.15
C TYR A 172 -2.59 11.92 0.00
N GLY A 173 -3.01 11.23 -1.05
CA GLY A 173 -3.21 9.78 -1.08
C GLY A 173 -4.56 9.31 -0.51
N ILE A 174 -5.22 10.09 0.36
CA ILE A 174 -6.53 9.72 0.93
C ILE A 174 -7.66 10.07 -0.03
N LYS A 175 -7.61 11.24 -0.67
CA LYS A 175 -8.59 11.60 -1.69
C LYS A 175 -8.51 10.67 -2.89
N GLU A 176 -7.30 10.34 -3.36
CA GLU A 176 -7.11 9.39 -4.46
C GLU A 176 -7.65 7.99 -4.10
N LEU A 177 -7.50 7.58 -2.84
CA LEU A 177 -8.09 6.33 -2.36
C LEU A 177 -9.62 6.40 -2.33
N PHE A 178 -10.19 7.51 -1.88
CA PHE A 178 -11.62 7.76 -1.89
C PHE A 178 -12.17 7.74 -3.33
N ASP A 179 -11.55 8.46 -4.25
CA ASP A 179 -11.97 8.51 -5.65
C ASP A 179 -11.94 7.10 -6.30
N LEU A 180 -10.94 6.29 -5.95
CA LEU A 180 -10.86 4.90 -6.42
C LEU A 180 -11.97 4.03 -5.81
N VAL A 181 -12.31 4.20 -4.53
CA VAL A 181 -13.43 3.47 -3.89
C VAL A 181 -14.74 3.81 -4.59
N GLU A 182 -15.00 5.09 -4.86
CA GLU A 182 -16.21 5.51 -5.58
C GLU A 182 -16.26 4.91 -6.99
N TYR A 183 -15.15 4.96 -7.73
CA TYR A 183 -15.07 4.33 -9.05
C TYR A 183 -15.37 2.83 -8.99
N VAL A 184 -14.77 2.11 -8.04
CA VAL A 184 -15.00 0.66 -7.88
C VAL A 184 -16.45 0.39 -7.51
N ARG A 185 -17.05 1.20 -6.65
CA ARG A 185 -18.45 1.08 -6.25
C ARG A 185 -19.41 1.24 -7.42
N GLU A 186 -19.14 2.19 -8.28
CA GLU A 186 -20.01 2.51 -9.43
C GLU A 186 -19.85 1.51 -10.58
N ASN A 187 -18.66 0.96 -10.78
CA ASN A 187 -18.33 0.25 -12.02
C ASN A 187 -17.98 -1.23 -11.84
N ILE A 188 -17.63 -1.69 -10.61
CA ILE A 188 -17.07 -3.04 -10.40
C ILE A 188 -17.79 -3.80 -9.28
N ASP A 189 -17.83 -3.23 -8.07
CA ASP A 189 -18.41 -3.85 -6.87
C ASP A 189 -19.19 -2.80 -6.08
N PRO A 190 -20.54 -2.91 -5.99
CA PRO A 190 -21.37 -1.93 -5.27
C PRO A 190 -21.10 -1.90 -3.76
N GLN A 191 -20.38 -2.88 -3.21
CA GLN A 191 -20.04 -2.97 -1.79
C GLN A 191 -18.55 -3.25 -1.58
N PRO A 192 -17.65 -2.32 -1.96
CA PRO A 192 -16.21 -2.52 -1.83
C PRO A 192 -15.82 -2.72 -0.36
N THR A 193 -14.85 -3.60 -0.12
CA THR A 193 -14.42 -3.94 1.24
C THR A 193 -13.42 -2.93 1.76
N ILE A 194 -13.80 -2.20 2.80
CA ILE A 194 -12.96 -1.18 3.46
C ILE A 194 -12.56 -1.68 4.85
N VAL A 195 -11.27 -1.63 5.14
CA VAL A 195 -10.68 -1.99 6.44
C VAL A 195 -10.09 -0.74 7.07
N ASP A 196 -10.44 -0.44 8.31
CA ASP A 196 -9.75 0.59 9.09
C ASP A 196 -8.59 -0.01 9.87
N ALA A 197 -7.45 0.67 9.84
CA ALA A 197 -6.23 0.20 10.48
C ALA A 197 -6.33 0.11 12.00
N ASP A 198 -7.05 1.03 12.65
CA ASP A 198 -7.20 1.02 14.10
C ASP A 198 -8.20 -0.07 14.55
N ASP A 199 -9.27 -0.30 13.79
CA ASP A 199 -10.20 -1.41 14.05
C ASP A 199 -9.47 -2.77 13.90
N LEU A 200 -8.62 -2.92 12.86
CA LEU A 200 -7.79 -4.10 12.68
C LEU A 200 -6.83 -4.31 13.87
N LEU A 201 -6.24 -3.24 14.40
CA LEU A 201 -5.38 -3.32 15.59
C LEU A 201 -6.17 -3.61 16.87
N GLN A 202 -7.42 -3.16 16.97
CA GLN A 202 -8.26 -3.32 18.14
C GLN A 202 -8.82 -4.74 18.24
N ASP A 203 -9.27 -5.31 17.12
CA ASP A 203 -9.79 -6.68 17.00
C ASP A 203 -9.24 -7.39 15.77
N PRO A 204 -7.96 -7.84 15.80
CA PRO A 204 -7.37 -8.51 14.67
C PRO A 204 -8.11 -9.77 14.23
N ALA A 205 -8.61 -10.56 15.19
CA ALA A 205 -9.27 -11.82 14.88
C ALA A 205 -10.61 -11.61 14.17
N GLY A 206 -11.46 -10.71 14.68
CA GLY A 206 -12.75 -10.42 14.09
C GLY A 206 -12.64 -9.74 12.72
N ILE A 207 -11.76 -8.73 12.60
CA ILE A 207 -11.57 -8.01 11.33
C ILE A 207 -10.93 -8.92 10.26
N LEU A 208 -9.93 -9.74 10.61
CA LEU A 208 -9.31 -10.68 9.65
C LEU A 208 -10.29 -11.76 9.20
N ALA A 209 -11.11 -12.29 10.11
CA ALA A 209 -12.14 -13.26 9.74
C ALA A 209 -13.16 -12.65 8.75
N ALA A 210 -13.65 -11.44 9.05
CA ALA A 210 -14.58 -10.72 8.16
C ALA A 210 -13.93 -10.39 6.80
N TYR A 211 -12.68 -9.91 6.80
CA TYR A 211 -11.92 -9.60 5.60
C TYR A 211 -11.72 -10.85 4.71
N CYS A 212 -11.23 -11.94 5.30
CA CYS A 212 -11.01 -13.19 4.56
C CYS A 212 -12.31 -13.72 3.96
N ALA A 213 -13.41 -13.70 4.71
CA ALA A 213 -14.72 -14.11 4.20
C ALA A 213 -15.18 -13.26 2.99
N ARG A 214 -15.03 -11.93 3.07
CA ARG A 214 -15.39 -11.02 1.98
C ARG A 214 -14.50 -11.23 0.75
N MET A 215 -13.21 -11.44 0.96
CA MET A 215 -12.25 -11.65 -0.13
C MET A 215 -12.27 -13.09 -0.69
N GLY A 216 -12.96 -14.03 -0.04
CA GLY A 216 -12.95 -15.45 -0.45
C GLY A 216 -11.62 -16.14 -0.16
N MET A 217 -10.93 -15.71 0.90
CA MET A 217 -9.66 -16.30 1.33
C MET A 217 -9.85 -17.17 2.58
N PRO A 218 -9.05 -18.23 2.77
CA PRO A 218 -9.10 -19.01 4.00
C PRO A 218 -8.59 -18.19 5.21
N TYR A 219 -9.37 -18.20 6.29
CA TYR A 219 -8.95 -17.64 7.57
C TYR A 219 -8.40 -18.72 8.48
N SER A 220 -7.33 -18.41 9.19
CA SER A 220 -6.82 -19.24 10.30
C SER A 220 -6.17 -18.37 11.38
N SER A 221 -6.05 -18.91 12.59
CA SER A 221 -5.38 -18.23 13.72
C SER A 221 -3.89 -17.95 13.47
N LYS A 222 -3.27 -18.60 12.50
CA LYS A 222 -1.88 -18.33 12.06
C LYS A 222 -1.70 -16.86 11.61
N LEU A 223 -2.78 -16.18 11.20
CA LEU A 223 -2.75 -14.77 10.78
C LEU A 223 -2.59 -13.80 11.97
N LEU A 224 -2.73 -14.27 13.21
CA LEU A 224 -2.68 -13.40 14.39
C LEU A 224 -1.27 -13.19 14.95
N SER A 225 -0.31 -14.01 14.54
CA SER A 225 1.09 -13.88 14.94
C SER A 225 2.03 -14.40 13.86
N TRP A 226 3.22 -13.85 13.77
CA TRP A 226 4.23 -14.15 12.77
C TRP A 226 5.64 -13.95 13.32
N GLU A 227 6.63 -14.48 12.61
CA GLU A 227 8.03 -14.30 12.97
C GLU A 227 8.50 -12.86 12.71
N ALA A 228 9.36 -12.34 13.61
CA ALA A 228 10.09 -11.11 13.35
C ALA A 228 11.08 -11.31 12.20
N GLY A 229 11.39 -10.22 11.50
CA GLY A 229 12.28 -10.26 10.34
C GLY A 229 11.54 -10.03 9.02
N ASP A 230 12.31 -10.02 7.95
CA ASP A 230 11.85 -9.77 6.58
C ASP A 230 11.88 -11.02 5.68
N ASP A 231 12.25 -12.17 6.23
CA ASP A 231 12.38 -13.44 5.49
C ASP A 231 11.13 -13.80 4.69
N ILE A 232 9.95 -13.47 5.23
CA ILE A 232 8.66 -13.70 4.56
C ILE A 232 8.56 -12.98 3.22
N THR A 233 9.25 -11.85 3.06
CA THR A 233 9.28 -11.11 1.80
C THR A 233 9.99 -11.87 0.70
N SER A 234 10.73 -12.94 1.06
CA SER A 234 11.35 -13.83 0.09
C SER A 234 10.35 -14.53 -0.83
N SER A 235 9.11 -14.68 -0.39
CA SER A 235 8.00 -15.23 -1.18
C SER A 235 7.26 -14.17 -2.01
N TRP A 236 7.51 -12.88 -1.79
CA TRP A 236 6.80 -11.81 -2.49
C TRP A 236 7.41 -11.53 -3.87
N ILE A 237 6.56 -11.28 -4.83
CA ILE A 237 6.94 -10.69 -6.11
C ILE A 237 6.95 -9.18 -5.93
N MET A 238 8.09 -8.56 -6.15
CA MET A 238 8.27 -7.11 -6.06
C MET A 238 9.38 -6.64 -7.00
N SER A 239 9.43 -5.34 -7.26
CA SER A 239 10.51 -4.74 -8.03
C SER A 239 11.80 -4.63 -7.22
N ARG A 240 12.91 -4.42 -7.91
CA ARG A 240 14.19 -4.07 -7.28
C ARG A 240 14.09 -2.77 -6.49
N GLU A 241 13.24 -1.82 -6.94
CA GLU A 241 13.00 -0.56 -6.23
C GLU A 241 12.46 -0.80 -4.81
N VAL A 242 11.45 -1.66 -4.66
CA VAL A 242 10.91 -2.00 -3.34
C VAL A 242 11.96 -2.65 -2.45
N SER A 243 12.82 -3.52 -3.01
CA SER A 243 13.91 -4.18 -2.28
C SER A 243 14.96 -3.16 -1.80
N VAL A 244 15.39 -2.24 -2.65
CA VAL A 244 16.35 -1.17 -2.31
C VAL A 244 15.76 -0.22 -1.26
N SER A 245 14.55 0.27 -1.49
CA SER A 245 13.89 1.23 -0.60
C SER A 245 13.60 0.63 0.78
N SER A 246 13.22 -0.65 0.85
CA SER A 246 12.97 -1.34 2.13
C SER A 246 14.24 -1.47 2.97
N SER A 247 15.36 -1.75 2.34
CA SER A 247 16.65 -1.93 3.02
C SER A 247 17.29 -0.60 3.44
N SER A 248 17.24 0.43 2.56
CA SER A 248 17.95 1.69 2.78
C SER A 248 17.17 2.73 3.59
N GLN A 249 15.85 2.78 3.47
CA GLN A 249 15.04 3.87 4.02
C GLN A 249 14.29 3.50 5.31
N GLY A 250 14.42 2.27 5.81
CA GLY A 250 13.73 1.83 7.02
C GLY A 250 12.19 1.87 6.93
N PHE A 251 11.65 1.92 5.71
CA PHE A 251 10.22 2.07 5.41
C PHE A 251 9.38 1.00 6.10
N TYR A 252 9.88 -0.22 6.13
CA TYR A 252 9.22 -1.41 6.63
C TYR A 252 9.72 -1.87 8.00
N LYS A 253 10.72 -1.18 8.57
CA LYS A 253 11.39 -1.57 9.81
C LYS A 253 10.40 -2.00 10.89
N ARG A 254 9.43 -1.15 11.24
CA ARG A 254 8.46 -1.45 12.29
C ARG A 254 7.59 -2.68 11.97
N ALA A 255 7.22 -2.89 10.71
CA ALA A 255 6.44 -4.05 10.30
C ALA A 255 7.28 -5.34 10.36
N PHE A 256 8.56 -5.25 9.99
CA PHE A 256 9.46 -6.41 10.06
C PHE A 256 9.83 -6.78 11.49
N GLU A 257 10.01 -5.81 12.39
CA GLU A 257 10.25 -6.06 13.81
C GLU A 257 9.02 -6.59 14.55
N SER A 258 7.81 -6.43 14.00
CA SER A 258 6.58 -6.90 14.65
C SER A 258 6.42 -8.41 14.54
N GLN A 259 5.74 -9.00 15.54
CA GLN A 259 5.35 -10.42 15.60
C GLN A 259 3.82 -10.60 15.68
N ARG A 260 3.08 -9.52 15.81
CA ARG A 260 1.61 -9.47 15.87
C ARG A 260 1.13 -8.04 15.71
N PHE A 261 -0.17 -7.86 15.61
CA PHE A 261 -0.77 -6.55 15.73
C PHE A 261 -0.76 -6.09 17.19
N GLU A 262 -0.24 -4.88 17.42
CA GLU A 262 -0.28 -4.23 18.72
C GLU A 262 -1.51 -3.33 18.81
N LYS A 263 -2.05 -3.13 20.01
CA LYS A 263 -3.21 -2.25 20.23
C LYS A 263 -2.98 -0.86 19.64
N PRO A 264 -4.01 -0.23 19.07
CA PRO A 264 -3.88 1.09 18.48
C PRO A 264 -3.53 2.13 19.54
N THR A 265 -2.63 3.03 19.21
CA THR A 265 -2.40 4.22 20.04
C THR A 265 -3.60 5.17 19.92
N PRO A 266 -3.89 6.01 20.93
CA PRO A 266 -4.91 7.05 20.80
C PRO A 266 -4.69 7.93 19.58
N VAL A 267 -5.77 8.46 19.03
CA VAL A 267 -5.68 9.49 17.99
C VAL A 267 -5.11 10.76 18.62
N PRO A 268 -4.02 11.35 18.05
CA PRO A 268 -3.49 12.59 18.56
C PRO A 268 -4.52 13.72 18.49
N ASP A 269 -4.52 14.60 19.49
CA ASP A 269 -5.32 15.82 19.42
C ASP A 269 -4.86 16.69 18.25
N LEU A 270 -5.83 17.14 17.45
CA LEU A 270 -5.57 17.90 16.23
C LEU A 270 -4.81 19.21 16.51
N GLY A 271 -5.12 19.85 17.65
CA GLY A 271 -4.46 21.08 18.07
C GLY A 271 -3.00 20.90 18.48
N SER A 272 -2.59 19.67 18.85
CA SER A 272 -1.21 19.36 19.24
C SER A 272 -0.29 19.02 18.05
N LEU A 273 -0.85 18.87 16.83
CA LEU A 273 -0.09 18.50 15.65
C LEU A 273 0.68 19.69 15.06
N PRO A 274 1.85 19.44 14.42
CA PRO A 274 2.47 20.45 13.56
C PRO A 274 1.47 21.01 12.55
N GLU A 275 1.63 22.28 12.20
CA GLU A 275 0.65 23.01 11.36
C GLU A 275 0.39 22.28 10.02
N ASP A 276 1.44 21.91 9.30
CA ASP A 276 1.34 21.19 8.03
C ASP A 276 0.64 19.82 8.16
N VAL A 277 0.93 19.07 9.22
CA VAL A 277 0.26 17.80 9.53
C VAL A 277 -1.22 18.02 9.82
N ARG A 278 -1.54 19.07 10.59
CA ARG A 278 -2.92 19.43 10.94
C ARG A 278 -3.73 19.78 9.71
N GLU A 279 -3.20 20.63 8.82
CA GLU A 279 -3.91 21.05 7.61
C GLU A 279 -4.12 19.87 6.64
N CYS A 280 -3.10 19.02 6.40
CA CYS A 280 -3.26 17.81 5.62
C CYS A 280 -4.30 16.86 6.23
N ALA A 281 -4.32 16.73 7.57
CA ALA A 281 -5.30 15.90 8.25
C ALA A 281 -6.72 16.46 8.14
N GLN A 282 -6.89 17.78 8.29
CA GLN A 282 -8.18 18.44 8.13
C GLN A 282 -8.75 18.29 6.72
N PHE A 283 -7.92 18.54 5.69
CA PHE A 283 -8.30 18.33 4.29
C PHE A 283 -8.79 16.90 4.02
N SER A 284 -8.11 15.92 4.61
CA SER A 284 -8.39 14.51 4.34
C SER A 284 -9.52 13.92 5.20
N MET A 285 -10.00 14.65 6.21
CA MET A 285 -10.92 14.12 7.21
C MET A 285 -12.28 13.75 6.64
N GLU A 286 -12.84 14.54 5.72
CA GLU A 286 -14.15 14.27 5.11
C GLU A 286 -14.13 12.96 4.29
N TYR A 287 -13.06 12.75 3.51
CA TYR A 287 -12.87 11.52 2.73
C TYR A 287 -12.72 10.30 3.63
N TYR A 288 -11.88 10.42 4.67
CA TYR A 288 -11.71 9.36 5.66
C TYR A 288 -13.02 9.00 6.36
N GLN A 289 -13.77 9.99 6.85
CA GLN A 289 -15.04 9.74 7.56
C GLN A 289 -16.07 9.06 6.67
N SER A 290 -16.15 9.46 5.40
CA SER A 290 -17.02 8.80 4.42
C SER A 290 -16.65 7.32 4.26
N LEU A 291 -15.37 7.00 4.06
CA LEU A 291 -14.90 5.62 3.95
C LEU A 291 -15.05 4.85 5.28
N TYR A 292 -14.75 5.48 6.41
CA TYR A 292 -14.85 4.87 7.73
C TYR A 292 -16.28 4.45 8.07
N SER A 293 -17.28 5.23 7.67
CA SER A 293 -18.69 4.88 7.89
C SER A 293 -19.12 3.60 7.17
N GLN A 294 -18.37 3.16 6.16
CA GLN A 294 -18.70 2.03 5.29
C GLN A 294 -17.76 0.82 5.51
N ARG A 295 -16.84 0.92 6.47
CA ARG A 295 -15.87 -0.12 6.73
C ARG A 295 -16.49 -1.40 7.25
N ILE A 296 -15.80 -2.51 7.05
CA ILE A 296 -16.22 -3.77 7.67
C ILE A 296 -16.05 -3.70 9.19
N THR A 297 -16.96 -4.35 9.88
CA THR A 297 -16.93 -4.57 11.32
C THR A 297 -16.93 -6.07 11.59
N PRO A 298 -16.44 -6.54 12.76
CA PRO A 298 -16.55 -7.93 13.13
C PRO A 298 -18.02 -8.36 13.06
N SER A 299 -18.27 -9.57 12.53
CA SER A 299 -19.62 -10.15 12.59
C SER A 299 -20.01 -10.28 14.07
N THR A 300 -21.08 -9.61 14.46
CA THR A 300 -21.73 -9.89 15.76
C THR A 300 -22.31 -11.30 15.68
N ASN A 301 -21.63 -12.26 16.33
CA ASN A 301 -22.19 -13.60 16.58
C ASN A 301 -23.38 -13.52 17.49
#